data_d91ab0b9e3d3150b64dd3c2579c350d1
#
_entry.id   d91ab0b9e3d3150b64dd3c2579c350d1
#
_cell.length_a   1.000
_cell.length_b   1.000
_cell.length_c   1.000
_cell.angle_alpha   90.00
_cell.angle_beta   90.00
_cell.angle_gamma   90.00
#
_symmetry.space_group_name_H-M   'P 1'
#
loop_
_entity.id
_entity.type
_entity.pdbx_description
1 polymer ?
#
loop_
_entity_poly.entity_id
_entity_poly.type
_entity_poly.pdbx_seq_one_letter_code
_entity_poly.pdbx_strand_id
1 'polypeptide(L)'
;MAMADYWLARCHVMAYSPSARRWEEAADEAVTVAAVLAEDADQVRALLQQQCHDDGLGLIRLDAIETLLQRCRREGIAHGLVELAHTTSSQHPVAYGEMLPLLPEPAPEPEPAAIHPPVNYQETRWQALFGPRQPPLWAVIDGVNCREAMARLSQAEAQSACLYASTDSATQANAPWLVRLEADSDVRQWLEDLPQDQHWGILLQSNATLKQLRSHLRKFTMLWTPANDQAPVYFRFYDPRVALDMSQALEPWKLAAFMAPLETVIVPASPLMVFPAELELTPVIELDADASEVQGRLVRIALSDDARAANGQGRQFAIGGTEYQHFGELVEQRAQGALALSLKPAYPQATVDELLASVQTAAQLGQRYGLATKKQIKLLAKCVMELGDTFPNGYAEAQRILSSPTTAAWRKRDQLKAWLPKGRIRRTLLAPNRDEEGDMQHDNFRPIVSEERL
;
A
#
# COMPACT_ATOMS: atom_id res chain seq x y z
N MET A 1 26.22 -43.13 -25.82
CA MET A 1 25.68 -41.92 -26.46
C MET A 1 24.83 -41.25 -25.44
N ALA A 2 25.22 -40.06 -24.97
CA ALA A 2 24.34 -39.26 -24.11
C ALA A 2 23.10 -38.89 -24.93
N MET A 3 21.90 -38.97 -24.34
CA MET A 3 20.70 -38.56 -25.02
C MET A 3 20.56 -37.06 -24.84
N ALA A 4 20.34 -36.33 -25.93
CA ALA A 4 20.04 -34.89 -25.85
C ALA A 4 18.75 -34.65 -25.06
N ASP A 5 18.77 -33.69 -24.20
CA ASP A 5 17.66 -33.29 -23.35
C ASP A 5 17.25 -31.84 -23.68
N TYR A 6 16.04 -31.42 -23.24
CA TYR A 6 15.59 -30.05 -23.40
C TYR A 6 16.12 -29.20 -22.25
N TRP A 7 16.85 -28.16 -22.58
CA TRP A 7 17.40 -27.19 -21.65
C TRP A 7 16.74 -25.83 -21.81
N LEU A 8 16.67 -25.07 -20.74
CA LEU A 8 16.26 -23.68 -20.72
C LEU A 8 17.39 -22.82 -20.20
N ALA A 9 17.56 -21.66 -20.80
CA ALA A 9 18.55 -20.69 -20.36
C ALA A 9 17.98 -19.27 -20.50
N ARG A 10 18.27 -18.41 -19.54
CA ARG A 10 17.96 -16.98 -19.63
C ARG A 10 19.12 -16.26 -20.29
N CYS A 11 18.85 -15.68 -21.46
CA CYS A 11 19.84 -14.99 -22.28
C CYS A 11 19.64 -13.48 -22.18
N HIS A 12 20.71 -12.74 -21.91
CA HIS A 12 20.80 -11.31 -22.12
C HIS A 12 21.58 -11.09 -23.43
N VAL A 13 20.97 -10.49 -24.41
CA VAL A 13 21.50 -10.33 -25.77
C VAL A 13 21.52 -8.86 -26.18
N MET A 14 22.45 -8.50 -27.06
CA MET A 14 22.57 -7.18 -27.68
C MET A 14 22.52 -7.33 -29.20
N ALA A 15 21.77 -6.50 -29.89
CA ALA A 15 21.76 -6.47 -31.35
C ALA A 15 22.98 -5.70 -31.88
N TYR A 16 23.75 -6.31 -32.78
CA TYR A 16 24.88 -5.65 -33.43
C TYR A 16 24.48 -4.57 -34.46
N SER A 17 23.22 -4.58 -34.87
CA SER A 17 22.65 -3.58 -35.78
C SER A 17 21.14 -3.46 -35.56
N PRO A 18 20.52 -2.33 -35.91
CA PRO A 18 19.06 -2.19 -35.85
C PRO A 18 18.29 -3.27 -36.64
N SER A 19 18.85 -3.77 -37.72
CA SER A 19 18.27 -4.83 -38.56
C SER A 19 18.34 -6.23 -37.93
N ALA A 20 19.19 -6.43 -36.95
CA ALA A 20 19.33 -7.69 -36.22
C ALA A 20 18.38 -7.77 -35.02
N ARG A 21 17.72 -6.65 -34.65
CA ARG A 21 16.74 -6.63 -33.55
C ARG A 21 15.56 -7.53 -33.89
N ARG A 22 15.18 -8.36 -32.93
CA ARG A 22 14.02 -9.25 -33.00
C ARG A 22 12.89 -8.80 -32.06
N TRP A 23 12.94 -7.54 -31.60
CA TRP A 23 11.96 -6.87 -30.75
C TRP A 23 11.59 -5.50 -31.35
N GLU A 24 10.39 -5.02 -31.05
CA GLU A 24 9.82 -3.84 -31.70
C GLU A 24 10.37 -2.49 -31.19
N GLU A 25 10.91 -2.45 -29.98
CA GLU A 25 11.37 -1.21 -29.36
C GLU A 25 12.80 -0.82 -29.76
N ALA A 26 13.14 0.48 -29.60
CA ALA A 26 14.44 1.01 -30.00
C ALA A 26 15.61 0.66 -29.05
N ALA A 27 15.41 -0.27 -28.10
CA ALA A 27 16.47 -0.76 -27.23
C ALA A 27 17.50 -1.59 -28.00
N ASP A 28 18.79 -1.47 -27.67
CA ASP A 28 19.85 -2.27 -28.26
C ASP A 28 20.01 -3.63 -27.57
N GLU A 29 19.47 -3.80 -26.36
CA GLU A 29 19.57 -4.99 -25.54
C GLU A 29 18.20 -5.59 -25.23
N ALA A 30 18.14 -6.91 -25.06
CA ALA A 30 16.95 -7.63 -24.67
C ALA A 30 17.25 -8.83 -23.80
N VAL A 31 16.26 -9.28 -23.02
CA VAL A 31 16.31 -10.54 -22.27
C VAL A 31 15.28 -11.51 -22.84
N THR A 32 15.68 -12.77 -23.01
CA THR A 32 14.78 -13.84 -23.43
C THR A 32 15.07 -15.14 -22.69
N VAL A 33 14.12 -16.06 -22.70
CA VAL A 33 14.37 -17.46 -22.35
C VAL A 33 14.56 -18.25 -23.64
N ALA A 34 15.69 -18.90 -23.80
CA ALA A 34 15.93 -19.79 -24.91
C ALA A 34 15.74 -21.26 -24.49
N ALA A 35 15.12 -22.05 -25.36
CA ALA A 35 15.10 -23.50 -25.28
C ALA A 35 16.18 -24.06 -26.15
N VAL A 36 16.91 -25.06 -25.64
CA VAL A 36 18.06 -25.68 -26.35
C VAL A 36 17.99 -27.20 -26.23
N LEU A 37 18.15 -27.89 -27.34
CA LEU A 37 18.28 -29.33 -27.35
C LEU A 37 19.77 -29.68 -27.29
N ALA A 38 20.25 -30.17 -26.14
CA ALA A 38 21.67 -30.40 -25.85
C ALA A 38 21.91 -31.59 -24.94
N GLU A 39 23.12 -32.13 -24.92
CA GLU A 39 23.51 -33.24 -24.05
C GLU A 39 23.91 -32.76 -22.65
N ASP A 40 24.47 -31.55 -22.53
CA ASP A 40 24.92 -30.95 -21.27
C ASP A 40 24.91 -29.41 -21.33
N ALA A 41 25.19 -28.78 -20.18
CA ALA A 41 25.18 -27.33 -20.02
C ALA A 41 26.30 -26.62 -20.83
N ASP A 42 27.42 -27.27 -21.11
CA ASP A 42 28.52 -26.68 -21.90
C ASP A 42 28.13 -26.64 -23.37
N GLN A 43 27.46 -27.68 -23.85
CA GLN A 43 26.89 -27.68 -25.20
C GLN A 43 25.78 -26.62 -25.35
N VAL A 44 24.94 -26.41 -24.31
CA VAL A 44 23.96 -25.30 -24.29
C VAL A 44 24.65 -23.95 -24.54
N ARG A 45 25.75 -23.67 -23.82
CA ARG A 45 26.51 -22.42 -23.98
C ARG A 45 27.05 -22.25 -25.38
N ALA A 46 27.68 -23.31 -25.92
CA ALA A 46 28.27 -23.29 -27.27
C ALA A 46 27.19 -23.04 -28.35
N LEU A 47 26.08 -23.76 -28.28
CA LEU A 47 24.98 -23.63 -29.24
C LEU A 47 24.32 -22.23 -29.17
N LEU A 48 24.10 -21.69 -27.99
CA LEU A 48 23.54 -20.35 -27.83
C LEU A 48 24.49 -19.27 -28.33
N GLN A 49 25.78 -19.39 -28.06
CA GLN A 49 26.79 -18.43 -28.54
C GLN A 49 26.87 -18.43 -30.06
N GLN A 50 26.87 -19.61 -30.70
CA GLN A 50 26.85 -19.75 -32.13
C GLN A 50 25.57 -19.18 -32.75
N GLN A 51 24.40 -19.57 -32.23
CA GLN A 51 23.13 -19.12 -32.75
C GLN A 51 22.96 -17.60 -32.63
N CYS A 52 23.32 -17.00 -31.47
CA CYS A 52 23.32 -15.55 -31.30
C CYS A 52 24.21 -14.87 -32.36
N HIS A 53 25.42 -15.40 -32.60
CA HIS A 53 26.34 -14.85 -33.59
C HIS A 53 25.73 -14.89 -35.01
N ASP A 54 25.16 -16.04 -35.39
CA ASP A 54 24.55 -16.25 -36.72
C ASP A 54 23.31 -15.33 -36.92
N ASP A 55 22.62 -15.00 -35.83
CA ASP A 55 21.46 -14.11 -35.82
C ASP A 55 21.83 -12.61 -35.72
N GLY A 56 23.14 -12.27 -35.71
CA GLY A 56 23.61 -10.88 -35.56
C GLY A 56 23.44 -10.32 -34.16
N LEU A 57 23.34 -11.18 -33.14
CA LEU A 57 23.22 -10.85 -31.74
C LEU A 57 24.50 -11.14 -30.98
N GLY A 58 24.84 -10.32 -29.99
CA GLY A 58 25.89 -10.61 -29.01
C GLY A 58 25.26 -11.19 -27.75
N LEU A 59 25.73 -12.33 -27.29
CA LEU A 59 25.34 -12.91 -26.01
C LEU A 59 26.13 -12.20 -24.88
N ILE A 60 25.49 -11.31 -24.13
CA ILE A 60 26.11 -10.54 -23.03
C ILE A 60 26.24 -11.41 -21.78
N ARG A 61 25.13 -12.06 -21.39
CA ARG A 61 25.08 -12.88 -20.19
C ARG A 61 24.13 -14.06 -20.36
N LEU A 62 24.49 -15.15 -19.71
CA LEU A 62 23.73 -16.39 -19.71
C LEU A 62 23.49 -16.84 -18.27
N ASP A 63 22.26 -16.85 -17.84
CA ASP A 63 21.86 -17.20 -16.48
C ASP A 63 20.90 -18.39 -16.49
N ALA A 64 20.73 -19.01 -15.31
CA ALA A 64 19.71 -20.03 -15.05
C ALA A 64 19.65 -21.16 -16.08
N ILE A 65 20.83 -21.74 -16.43
CA ILE A 65 20.87 -22.93 -17.29
C ILE A 65 20.39 -24.14 -16.50
N GLU A 66 19.26 -24.71 -16.91
CA GLU A 66 18.65 -25.88 -16.26
C GLU A 66 17.87 -26.71 -17.26
N THR A 67 17.62 -27.99 -16.98
CA THR A 67 16.74 -28.77 -17.84
C THR A 67 15.28 -28.33 -17.71
N LEU A 68 14.50 -28.49 -18.77
CA LEU A 68 13.03 -28.23 -18.74
C LEU A 68 12.37 -29.01 -17.59
N LEU A 69 12.83 -30.23 -17.34
CA LEU A 69 12.31 -31.06 -16.26
C LEU A 69 12.61 -30.47 -14.86
N GLN A 70 13.82 -29.90 -14.67
CA GLN A 70 14.19 -29.20 -13.41
C GLN A 70 13.31 -27.98 -13.21
N ARG A 71 13.10 -27.16 -14.24
CA ARG A 71 12.21 -26.01 -14.20
C ARG A 71 10.78 -26.40 -13.84
N CYS A 72 10.22 -27.40 -14.50
CA CYS A 72 8.88 -27.91 -14.23
C CYS A 72 8.71 -28.44 -12.79
N ARG A 73 9.74 -29.08 -12.24
CA ARG A 73 9.72 -29.56 -10.85
C ARG A 73 9.75 -28.43 -9.83
N ARG A 74 10.44 -27.33 -10.14
CA ARG A 74 10.58 -26.17 -9.25
C ARG A 74 9.38 -25.24 -9.29
N GLU A 75 8.86 -24.93 -10.47
CA GLU A 75 7.88 -23.86 -10.70
C GLU A 75 6.52 -24.36 -11.20
N GLY A 76 6.39 -25.66 -11.47
CA GLY A 76 5.22 -26.22 -12.13
C GLY A 76 5.34 -26.21 -13.66
N ILE A 77 4.34 -26.81 -14.32
CA ILE A 77 4.33 -26.95 -15.79
C ILE A 77 3.88 -25.61 -16.40
N ALA A 78 4.80 -24.89 -17.03
CA ALA A 78 4.50 -23.72 -17.85
C ALA A 78 4.35 -24.15 -19.31
N HIS A 79 3.12 -24.22 -19.82
CA HIS A 79 2.82 -24.71 -21.17
C HIS A 79 3.63 -23.98 -22.25
N GLY A 80 3.79 -22.66 -22.18
CA GLY A 80 4.56 -21.88 -23.14
C GLY A 80 6.06 -22.28 -23.23
N LEU A 81 6.68 -22.68 -22.09
CA LEU A 81 8.07 -23.16 -22.08
C LEU A 81 8.18 -24.58 -22.67
N VAL A 82 7.17 -25.43 -22.47
CA VAL A 82 7.11 -26.76 -23.08
C VAL A 82 6.92 -26.65 -24.59
N GLU A 83 6.03 -25.78 -25.04
CA GLU A 83 5.82 -25.49 -26.47
C GLU A 83 7.11 -24.95 -27.10
N LEU A 84 7.76 -23.97 -26.46
CA LEU A 84 9.04 -23.43 -26.93
C LEU A 84 10.10 -24.53 -27.08
N ALA A 85 10.25 -25.41 -26.09
CA ALA A 85 11.19 -26.52 -26.14
C ALA A 85 10.88 -27.48 -27.30
N HIS A 86 9.62 -27.75 -27.58
CA HIS A 86 9.20 -28.62 -28.69
C HIS A 86 9.43 -28.01 -30.08
N THR A 87 9.71 -26.71 -30.19
CA THR A 87 10.12 -26.10 -31.48
C THR A 87 11.56 -26.40 -31.83
N THR A 88 12.40 -26.87 -30.89
CA THR A 88 13.78 -27.24 -31.15
C THR A 88 13.87 -28.62 -31.81
N SER A 89 14.90 -28.82 -32.62
CA SER A 89 15.22 -30.09 -33.30
C SER A 89 16.71 -30.26 -33.45
N SER A 90 17.19 -31.44 -33.88
CA SER A 90 18.60 -31.67 -34.15
C SER A 90 19.19 -30.77 -35.26
N GLN A 91 18.34 -30.25 -36.16
CA GLN A 91 18.74 -29.30 -37.19
C GLN A 91 18.68 -27.83 -36.73
N HIS A 92 17.76 -27.53 -35.81
CA HIS A 92 17.55 -26.21 -35.21
C HIS A 92 17.53 -26.38 -33.70
N PRO A 93 18.68 -26.51 -33.05
CA PRO A 93 18.77 -26.91 -31.64
C PRO A 93 18.43 -25.79 -30.68
N VAL A 94 18.29 -24.53 -31.14
CA VAL A 94 18.00 -23.35 -30.32
C VAL A 94 16.70 -22.71 -30.79
N ALA A 95 15.84 -22.36 -29.82
CA ALA A 95 14.66 -21.54 -30.05
C ALA A 95 14.57 -20.45 -28.98
N TYR A 96 14.29 -19.21 -29.39
CA TYR A 96 14.08 -18.11 -28.47
C TYR A 96 12.59 -17.94 -28.16
N GLY A 97 12.29 -17.67 -26.89
CA GLY A 97 10.99 -17.16 -26.48
C GLY A 97 10.85 -15.67 -26.83
N GLU A 98 9.87 -15.03 -26.23
CA GLU A 98 9.67 -13.59 -26.38
C GLU A 98 10.92 -12.82 -25.94
N MET A 99 11.36 -11.88 -26.78
CA MET A 99 12.50 -11.01 -26.47
C MET A 99 11.98 -9.72 -25.84
N LEU A 100 12.23 -9.55 -24.55
CA LEU A 100 11.84 -8.37 -23.78
C LEU A 100 12.96 -7.32 -23.86
N PRO A 101 12.75 -6.17 -24.50
CA PRO A 101 13.74 -5.12 -24.60
C PRO A 101 14.14 -4.59 -23.23
N LEU A 102 15.44 -4.39 -23.02
CA LEU A 102 15.99 -3.66 -21.89
C LEU A 102 16.13 -2.19 -22.30
N LEU A 103 15.10 -1.42 -22.00
CA LEU A 103 15.23 0.03 -22.14
C LEU A 103 16.34 0.51 -21.20
N PRO A 104 17.25 1.40 -21.66
CA PRO A 104 18.20 2.03 -20.76
C PRO A 104 17.41 2.63 -19.60
N GLU A 105 17.89 2.40 -18.37
CA GLU A 105 17.32 3.14 -17.23
C GLU A 105 17.27 4.61 -17.65
N PRO A 106 16.11 5.27 -17.54
CA PRO A 106 16.05 6.69 -17.80
C PRO A 106 17.20 7.33 -17.03
N ALA A 107 18.01 8.14 -17.72
CA ALA A 107 19.12 8.87 -17.06
C ALA A 107 18.56 9.44 -15.77
N PRO A 108 19.27 9.30 -14.60
CA PRO A 108 18.75 9.78 -13.35
C PRO A 108 18.24 11.19 -13.63
N GLU A 109 16.94 11.36 -13.49
CA GLU A 109 16.34 12.69 -13.65
C GLU A 109 17.17 13.62 -12.78
N PRO A 110 17.58 14.81 -13.28
CA PRO A 110 18.32 15.77 -12.48
C PRO A 110 17.57 15.86 -11.16
N GLU A 111 18.29 15.68 -10.03
CA GLU A 111 17.69 15.69 -8.68
C GLU A 111 16.59 16.74 -8.66
N PRO A 112 15.34 16.38 -8.43
CA PRO A 112 14.25 17.33 -8.56
C PRO A 112 14.60 18.49 -7.64
N ALA A 113 14.75 19.67 -8.23
CA ALA A 113 14.88 20.90 -7.46
C ALA A 113 13.80 20.81 -6.40
N ALA A 114 14.16 20.91 -5.12
CA ALA A 114 13.35 20.59 -3.95
C ALA A 114 11.85 20.81 -4.26
N ILE A 115 11.16 19.74 -4.63
CA ILE A 115 9.75 19.84 -5.02
C ILE A 115 9.04 20.15 -3.72
N HIS A 116 8.72 21.42 -3.51
CA HIS A 116 7.81 21.77 -2.43
C HIS A 116 6.54 20.95 -2.63
N PRO A 117 6.01 20.31 -1.58
CA PRO A 117 4.81 19.51 -1.70
C PRO A 117 3.71 20.36 -2.36
N PRO A 118 2.90 19.81 -3.27
CA PRO A 118 1.88 20.56 -3.99
C PRO A 118 0.82 21.16 -3.06
N VAL A 119 0.82 20.77 -1.80
CA VAL A 119 -0.11 21.21 -0.76
C VAL A 119 0.62 21.54 0.52
N ASN A 120 0.04 22.48 1.27
CA ASN A 120 0.43 22.81 2.63
C ASN A 120 -0.59 22.19 3.59
N TYR A 121 -0.10 21.52 4.61
CA TYR A 121 -0.92 20.93 5.66
C TYR A 121 -0.83 21.74 6.94
N GLN A 122 -1.96 21.88 7.66
CA GLN A 122 -2.01 22.56 8.95
C GLN A 122 -3.06 21.91 9.85
N GLU A 123 -2.69 21.59 11.08
CA GLU A 123 -3.68 21.22 12.09
C GLU A 123 -4.55 22.43 12.44
N THR A 124 -5.85 22.19 12.64
CA THR A 124 -6.81 23.21 13.02
C THR A 124 -7.92 22.62 13.90
N ARG A 125 -8.81 23.49 14.41
CA ARG A 125 -9.98 23.13 15.21
C ARG A 125 -11.21 23.84 14.67
N TRP A 126 -12.41 23.35 15.00
CA TRP A 126 -13.67 23.89 14.52
C TRP A 126 -13.80 25.38 14.76
N GLN A 127 -13.41 25.88 15.95
CA GLN A 127 -13.52 27.29 16.32
C GLN A 127 -12.70 28.20 15.42
N ALA A 128 -11.59 27.72 14.90
CA ALA A 128 -10.72 28.49 14.00
C ALA A 128 -11.24 28.59 12.56
N LEU A 129 -12.29 27.85 12.22
CA LEU A 129 -12.88 27.84 10.88
C LEU A 129 -13.86 29.00 10.65
N PHE A 130 -14.30 29.64 11.72
CA PHE A 130 -15.26 30.74 11.68
C PHE A 130 -14.60 32.06 12.08
N GLY A 131 -15.00 33.14 11.43
CA GLY A 131 -14.49 34.47 11.73
C GLY A 131 -14.66 35.43 10.57
N PRO A 132 -14.56 36.75 10.82
CA PRO A 132 -14.87 37.78 9.82
C PRO A 132 -13.94 37.80 8.60
N ARG A 133 -12.79 37.12 8.69
CA ARG A 133 -11.83 36.99 7.58
C ARG A 133 -11.78 35.61 6.99
N GLN A 134 -12.58 34.67 7.50
CA GLN A 134 -12.62 33.29 6.97
C GLN A 134 -13.61 33.21 5.81
N PRO A 135 -13.28 32.49 4.73
CA PRO A 135 -14.22 32.19 3.67
C PRO A 135 -15.41 31.40 4.19
N PRO A 136 -16.58 31.48 3.55
CA PRO A 136 -17.71 30.63 3.88
C PRO A 136 -17.34 29.15 4.02
N LEU A 137 -17.82 28.51 5.09
CA LEU A 137 -17.58 27.11 5.38
C LEU A 137 -18.71 26.26 4.80
N TRP A 138 -18.32 25.18 4.15
CA TRP A 138 -19.21 24.17 3.57
C TRP A 138 -18.82 22.80 4.10
N ALA A 139 -19.78 21.88 4.17
CA ALA A 139 -19.51 20.46 4.37
C ALA A 139 -19.97 19.64 3.16
N VAL A 140 -19.25 18.56 2.86
CA VAL A 140 -19.74 17.49 2.00
C VAL A 140 -19.92 16.27 2.88
N ILE A 141 -21.18 15.95 3.18
CA ILE A 141 -21.57 14.90 4.12
C ILE A 141 -21.83 13.62 3.34
N ASP A 142 -21.20 12.52 3.74
CA ASP A 142 -21.37 11.21 3.12
C ASP A 142 -22.65 10.53 3.63
N GLY A 143 -23.66 10.41 2.78
CA GLY A 143 -24.93 9.78 3.14
C GLY A 143 -24.82 8.28 3.50
N VAL A 144 -23.76 7.58 3.04
CA VAL A 144 -23.53 6.19 3.43
C VAL A 144 -23.08 6.08 4.88
N ASN A 145 -22.16 6.96 5.31
CA ASN A 145 -21.62 6.99 6.66
C ASN A 145 -22.52 7.77 7.64
N CYS A 146 -23.36 8.70 7.12
CA CYS A 146 -24.32 9.48 7.90
C CYS A 146 -25.72 9.34 7.31
N ARG A 147 -26.38 8.23 7.58
CA ARG A 147 -27.71 7.90 7.01
C ARG A 147 -28.81 8.89 7.38
N GLU A 148 -28.67 9.59 8.51
CA GLU A 148 -29.59 10.64 8.93
C GLU A 148 -29.34 11.99 8.25
N ALA A 149 -28.29 12.16 7.44
CA ALA A 149 -27.89 13.44 6.86
C ALA A 149 -29.04 14.13 6.12
N MET A 150 -29.75 13.43 5.25
CA MET A 150 -30.85 13.98 4.47
C MET A 150 -32.00 14.49 5.39
N ALA A 151 -32.36 13.75 6.44
CA ALA A 151 -33.41 14.12 7.38
C ALA A 151 -32.96 15.32 8.22
N ARG A 152 -31.72 15.32 8.72
CA ARG A 152 -31.15 16.43 9.52
C ARG A 152 -31.09 17.72 8.73
N LEU A 153 -30.61 17.67 7.47
CA LEU A 153 -30.52 18.83 6.59
C LEU A 153 -31.89 19.40 6.25
N SER A 154 -32.89 18.54 6.05
CA SER A 154 -34.29 18.95 5.83
C SER A 154 -34.91 19.60 7.06
N GLN A 155 -34.69 19.04 8.25
CA GLN A 155 -35.21 19.60 9.51
C GLN A 155 -34.59 20.96 9.85
N ALA A 156 -33.30 21.13 9.58
CA ALA A 156 -32.60 22.38 9.83
C ALA A 156 -32.83 23.45 8.75
N GLU A 157 -33.66 23.17 7.72
CA GLU A 157 -33.85 24.05 6.55
C GLU A 157 -32.54 24.56 5.97
N ALA A 158 -31.49 23.73 6.05
CA ALA A 158 -30.14 24.12 5.70
C ALA A 158 -30.00 24.32 4.17
N GLN A 159 -29.25 25.35 3.78
CA GLN A 159 -28.89 25.57 2.38
C GLN A 159 -28.02 24.41 1.88
N SER A 160 -28.62 23.40 1.27
CA SER A 160 -27.97 22.16 0.89
C SER A 160 -28.34 21.68 -0.51
N ALA A 161 -27.51 20.78 -1.08
CA ALA A 161 -27.76 20.17 -2.36
C ALA A 161 -27.12 18.78 -2.46
N CYS A 162 -27.86 17.81 -3.00
CA CYS A 162 -27.35 16.49 -3.36
C CYS A 162 -26.34 16.61 -4.52
N LEU A 163 -25.18 15.94 -4.41
CA LEU A 163 -24.18 15.91 -5.48
C LEU A 163 -24.50 14.87 -6.56
N TYR A 164 -25.34 13.89 -6.30
CA TYR A 164 -25.79 12.97 -7.36
C TYR A 164 -26.93 13.57 -8.20
N ALA A 165 -27.05 13.08 -9.41
CA ALA A 165 -28.08 13.55 -10.34
C ALA A 165 -29.45 12.89 -10.15
N SER A 166 -29.52 11.84 -9.33
CA SER A 166 -30.73 11.04 -9.15
C SER A 166 -31.83 11.79 -8.40
N THR A 167 -33.07 11.58 -8.83
CA THR A 167 -34.28 12.00 -8.11
C THR A 167 -34.85 10.89 -7.23
N ASP A 168 -34.29 9.68 -7.32
CA ASP A 168 -34.68 8.54 -6.51
C ASP A 168 -34.26 8.74 -5.04
N SER A 169 -35.20 8.58 -4.11
CA SER A 169 -34.99 8.83 -2.68
C SER A 169 -33.99 7.87 -2.04
N ALA A 170 -33.91 6.61 -2.49
CA ALA A 170 -32.97 5.65 -1.97
C ALA A 170 -31.53 5.98 -2.40
N THR A 171 -31.34 6.44 -3.63
CA THR A 171 -30.07 6.95 -4.12
C THR A 171 -29.66 8.23 -3.41
N GLN A 172 -30.61 9.14 -3.18
CA GLN A 172 -30.35 10.41 -2.46
C GLN A 172 -29.96 10.18 -1.00
N ALA A 173 -30.56 9.18 -0.32
CA ALA A 173 -30.22 8.84 1.06
C ALA A 173 -28.76 8.39 1.24
N ASN A 174 -28.16 7.79 0.20
CA ASN A 174 -26.77 7.34 0.20
C ASN A 174 -25.81 8.31 -0.52
N ALA A 175 -26.34 9.42 -1.04
CA ALA A 175 -25.54 10.39 -1.79
C ALA A 175 -24.73 11.32 -0.90
N PRO A 176 -23.65 11.93 -1.41
CA PRO A 176 -22.99 13.04 -0.74
C PRO A 176 -23.84 14.32 -0.81
N TRP A 177 -23.94 15.01 0.31
CA TRP A 177 -24.70 16.25 0.46
C TRP A 177 -23.77 17.42 0.72
N LEU A 178 -23.80 18.41 -0.16
CA LEU A 178 -23.14 19.70 0.02
C LEU A 178 -24.06 20.61 0.85
N VAL A 179 -23.55 21.18 1.94
CA VAL A 179 -24.28 22.06 2.84
C VAL A 179 -23.42 23.24 3.28
N ARG A 180 -24.02 24.43 3.36
CA ARG A 180 -23.40 25.60 3.96
C ARG A 180 -23.48 25.51 5.48
N LEU A 181 -22.39 25.80 6.17
CA LEU A 181 -22.32 25.81 7.63
C LEU A 181 -22.22 27.26 8.15
N GLU A 182 -23.11 27.58 9.10
CA GLU A 182 -23.00 28.81 9.90
C GLU A 182 -22.46 28.45 11.30
N ALA A 183 -21.82 29.41 11.94
CA ALA A 183 -21.13 29.19 13.22
C ALA A 183 -22.01 28.65 14.35
N ASP A 184 -23.25 29.02 14.36
CA ASP A 184 -24.25 28.67 15.38
C ASP A 184 -25.33 27.70 14.88
N SER A 185 -25.13 27.07 13.69
CA SER A 185 -26.13 26.14 13.15
C SER A 185 -26.10 24.77 13.83
N ASP A 186 -27.30 24.19 14.01
CA ASP A 186 -27.49 22.84 14.55
C ASP A 186 -26.74 21.79 13.72
N VAL A 187 -26.66 21.97 12.39
CA VAL A 187 -25.92 21.07 11.50
C VAL A 187 -24.42 21.09 11.82
N ARG A 188 -23.86 22.27 12.06
CA ARG A 188 -22.43 22.38 12.42
C ARG A 188 -22.18 21.69 13.76
N GLN A 189 -23.02 21.93 14.78
CA GLN A 189 -22.85 21.30 16.07
C GLN A 189 -22.99 19.78 15.99
N TRP A 190 -23.99 19.30 15.26
CA TRP A 190 -24.15 17.86 15.00
C TRP A 190 -22.90 17.24 14.37
N LEU A 191 -22.31 17.88 13.35
CA LEU A 191 -21.09 17.35 12.70
C LEU A 191 -19.87 17.36 13.64
N GLU A 192 -19.75 18.37 14.51
CA GLU A 192 -18.67 18.45 15.49
C GLU A 192 -18.78 17.35 16.56
N ASP A 193 -20.00 16.96 16.93
CA ASP A 193 -20.28 15.92 17.92
C ASP A 193 -20.12 14.48 17.36
N LEU A 194 -20.04 14.33 16.02
CA LEU A 194 -19.88 12.99 15.42
C LEU A 194 -18.50 12.39 15.72
N PRO A 195 -18.43 11.07 15.98
CA PRO A 195 -17.16 10.38 16.11
C PRO A 195 -16.30 10.57 14.86
N GLN A 196 -15.03 10.88 15.03
CA GLN A 196 -14.12 11.12 13.91
C GLN A 196 -13.84 9.86 13.07
N ASP A 197 -13.89 8.68 13.67
CA ASP A 197 -13.79 7.39 13.00
C ASP A 197 -15.05 7.00 12.21
N GLN A 198 -16.14 7.77 12.31
CA GLN A 198 -17.32 7.62 11.47
C GLN A 198 -17.05 8.04 10.01
N HIS A 199 -16.00 8.84 9.76
CA HIS A 199 -15.65 9.33 8.41
C HIS A 199 -16.84 9.97 7.70
N TRP A 200 -17.55 10.84 8.43
CA TRP A 200 -18.82 11.41 8.01
C TRP A 200 -18.75 12.32 6.78
N GLY A 201 -17.58 12.87 6.45
CA GLY A 201 -17.41 13.80 5.34
C GLY A 201 -16.21 14.73 5.50
N ILE A 202 -16.15 15.74 4.66
CA ILE A 202 -15.10 16.77 4.64
C ILE A 202 -15.69 18.17 4.72
N LEU A 203 -14.84 19.13 5.11
CA LEU A 203 -15.18 20.55 5.12
C LEU A 203 -14.42 21.26 3.98
N LEU A 204 -15.01 22.32 3.47
CA LEU A 204 -14.46 23.13 2.39
C LEU A 204 -14.58 24.61 2.74
N GLN A 205 -13.55 25.41 2.49
CA GLN A 205 -13.66 26.86 2.54
C GLN A 205 -13.69 27.41 1.10
N SER A 206 -14.71 28.18 0.76
CA SER A 206 -14.90 28.72 -0.58
C SER A 206 -15.82 29.91 -0.60
N ASN A 207 -15.48 30.92 -1.42
CA ASN A 207 -16.35 32.05 -1.74
C ASN A 207 -17.37 31.76 -2.85
N ALA A 208 -17.33 30.56 -3.45
CA ALA A 208 -18.26 30.18 -4.51
C ALA A 208 -19.68 29.91 -3.95
N THR A 209 -20.68 30.12 -4.78
CA THR A 209 -22.08 29.83 -4.43
C THR A 209 -22.36 28.31 -4.40
N LEU A 210 -23.42 27.90 -3.72
CA LEU A 210 -23.89 26.53 -3.68
C LEU A 210 -24.01 25.91 -5.08
N LYS A 211 -24.56 26.65 -6.04
CA LYS A 211 -24.71 26.20 -7.44
C LYS A 211 -23.37 25.96 -8.13
N GLN A 212 -22.41 26.85 -7.92
CA GLN A 212 -21.05 26.73 -8.51
C GLN A 212 -20.32 25.55 -7.90
N LEU A 213 -20.30 25.44 -6.56
CA LEU A 213 -19.67 24.31 -5.87
C LEU A 213 -20.30 22.98 -6.26
N ARG A 214 -21.63 22.90 -6.26
CA ARG A 214 -22.33 21.69 -6.70
C ARG A 214 -21.96 21.29 -8.13
N SER A 215 -21.97 22.24 -9.05
CA SER A 215 -21.61 21.99 -10.46
C SER A 215 -20.15 21.51 -10.59
N HIS A 216 -19.25 22.09 -9.80
CA HIS A 216 -17.83 21.75 -9.79
C HIS A 216 -17.59 20.35 -9.19
N LEU A 217 -18.05 20.10 -7.97
CA LEU A 217 -17.78 18.87 -7.22
C LEU A 217 -18.39 17.63 -7.87
N ARG A 218 -19.52 17.77 -8.58
CA ARG A 218 -20.14 16.67 -9.33
C ARG A 218 -19.25 16.08 -10.41
N LYS A 219 -18.30 16.83 -10.95
CA LYS A 219 -17.36 16.35 -11.96
C LYS A 219 -16.43 15.26 -11.42
N PHE A 220 -16.25 15.24 -10.11
CA PHE A 220 -15.32 14.33 -9.43
C PHE A 220 -16.01 13.17 -8.71
N THR A 221 -17.34 13.05 -8.78
CA THR A 221 -18.05 11.92 -8.16
C THR A 221 -17.86 10.61 -8.91
N MET A 222 -17.40 10.67 -10.17
CA MET A 222 -17.10 9.51 -11.00
C MET A 222 -15.80 9.77 -11.76
N LEU A 223 -14.84 8.85 -11.66
CA LEU A 223 -13.54 8.97 -12.31
C LEU A 223 -13.16 7.70 -13.07
N TRP A 224 -12.39 7.86 -14.12
CA TRP A 224 -11.74 6.77 -14.83
C TRP A 224 -10.49 6.33 -14.04
N THR A 225 -10.26 5.02 -13.98
CA THR A 225 -9.11 4.40 -13.31
C THR A 225 -8.49 3.31 -14.17
N PRO A 226 -7.20 3.00 -14.00
CA PRO A 226 -6.55 1.92 -14.76
C PRO A 226 -7.18 0.53 -14.53
N ALA A 227 -7.85 0.33 -13.39
CA ALA A 227 -8.47 -0.95 -13.07
C ALA A 227 -9.80 -1.18 -13.81
N ASN A 228 -10.41 -0.14 -14.39
CA ASN A 228 -11.66 -0.25 -15.13
C ASN A 228 -11.68 0.77 -16.27
N ASP A 229 -11.48 0.28 -17.48
CA ASP A 229 -11.51 1.02 -18.73
C ASP A 229 -12.88 0.99 -19.43
N GLN A 230 -13.83 0.21 -18.91
CA GLN A 230 -15.18 0.05 -19.49
C GLN A 230 -16.16 1.12 -18.99
N ALA A 231 -16.01 1.57 -17.75
CA ALA A 231 -16.87 2.58 -17.14
C ALA A 231 -16.14 3.31 -16.00
N PRO A 232 -16.47 4.62 -15.79
CA PRO A 232 -15.94 5.34 -14.64
C PRO A 232 -16.49 4.75 -13.33
N VAL A 233 -15.67 4.78 -12.28
CA VAL A 233 -16.03 4.28 -10.95
C VAL A 233 -16.49 5.43 -10.05
N TYR A 234 -17.32 5.12 -9.05
CA TYR A 234 -17.67 6.10 -8.01
C TYR A 234 -16.41 6.47 -7.23
N PHE A 235 -16.13 7.78 -7.18
CA PHE A 235 -15.00 8.33 -6.47
C PHE A 235 -15.46 9.16 -5.28
N ARG A 236 -15.21 8.64 -4.08
CA ARG A 236 -15.70 9.22 -2.83
C ARG A 236 -14.68 10.24 -2.27
N PHE A 237 -14.37 11.28 -3.02
CA PHE A 237 -13.47 12.36 -2.58
C PHE A 237 -13.90 13.01 -1.26
N TYR A 238 -15.16 12.84 -0.89
CA TYR A 238 -15.75 13.34 0.37
C TYR A 238 -15.55 12.40 1.57
N ASP A 239 -14.99 11.21 1.38
CA ASP A 239 -14.45 10.40 2.48
C ASP A 239 -13.15 11.06 2.96
N PRO A 240 -13.00 11.41 4.25
CA PRO A 240 -11.82 12.12 4.77
C PRO A 240 -10.51 11.40 4.44
N ARG A 241 -10.52 10.07 4.43
CA ARG A 241 -9.35 9.25 4.10
C ARG A 241 -8.95 9.41 2.64
N VAL A 242 -9.94 9.38 1.74
CA VAL A 242 -9.72 9.56 0.30
C VAL A 242 -9.30 11.00 -0.01
N ALA A 243 -9.89 12.00 0.66
CA ALA A 243 -9.51 13.39 0.50
C ALA A 243 -8.04 13.64 0.88
N LEU A 244 -7.59 13.04 1.98
CA LEU A 244 -6.19 13.12 2.40
C LEU A 244 -5.27 12.34 1.44
N ASP A 245 -5.67 11.14 0.99
CA ASP A 245 -4.91 10.39 0.00
C ASP A 245 -4.78 11.14 -1.33
N MET A 246 -5.85 11.80 -1.79
CA MET A 246 -5.81 12.63 -3.00
C MET A 246 -4.72 13.69 -2.93
N SER A 247 -4.57 14.34 -1.78
CA SER A 247 -3.57 15.40 -1.59
C SER A 247 -2.13 14.87 -1.65
N GLN A 248 -1.94 13.59 -1.41
CA GLN A 248 -0.64 12.91 -1.45
C GLN A 248 -0.36 12.23 -2.80
N ALA A 249 -1.39 11.70 -3.46
CA ALA A 249 -1.24 10.82 -4.63
C ALA A 249 -1.45 11.52 -5.98
N LEU A 250 -2.24 12.60 -6.04
CA LEU A 250 -2.58 13.21 -7.32
C LEU A 250 -1.49 14.17 -7.82
N GLU A 251 -1.32 14.22 -9.13
CA GLU A 251 -0.48 15.22 -9.79
C GLU A 251 -0.94 16.65 -9.46
N PRO A 252 -0.01 17.62 -9.34
CA PRO A 252 -0.32 19.01 -8.95
C PRO A 252 -1.44 19.65 -9.76
N TRP A 253 -1.48 19.44 -11.09
CA TRP A 253 -2.52 20.01 -11.95
C TRP A 253 -3.92 19.44 -11.67
N LYS A 254 -4.02 18.15 -11.24
CA LYS A 254 -5.28 17.53 -10.86
C LYS A 254 -5.78 18.07 -9.52
N LEU A 255 -4.86 18.25 -8.57
CA LEU A 255 -5.19 18.92 -7.31
C LEU A 255 -5.63 20.35 -7.56
N ALA A 256 -4.94 21.11 -8.42
CA ALA A 256 -5.36 22.45 -8.82
C ALA A 256 -6.74 22.45 -9.49
N ALA A 257 -7.02 21.51 -10.38
CA ALA A 257 -8.30 21.37 -11.03
C ALA A 257 -9.43 21.03 -10.04
N PHE A 258 -9.19 20.15 -9.07
CA PHE A 258 -10.16 19.81 -8.03
C PHE A 258 -10.40 21.00 -7.08
N MET A 259 -9.34 21.66 -6.67
CA MET A 259 -9.40 22.77 -5.70
C MET A 259 -9.69 24.14 -6.35
N ALA A 260 -9.93 24.24 -7.65
CA ALA A 260 -10.08 25.51 -8.36
C ALA A 260 -11.04 26.52 -7.70
N PRO A 261 -12.25 26.15 -7.21
CA PRO A 261 -13.13 27.06 -6.50
C PRO A 261 -12.93 27.05 -4.97
N LEU A 262 -11.97 26.24 -4.47
CA LEU A 262 -11.75 26.03 -3.05
C LEU A 262 -10.48 26.76 -2.60
N GLU A 263 -10.56 27.37 -1.45
CA GLU A 263 -9.38 27.90 -0.77
C GLU A 263 -8.67 26.81 0.02
N THR A 264 -9.47 25.99 0.72
CA THR A 264 -8.95 24.85 1.47
C THR A 264 -9.94 23.68 1.46
N VAL A 265 -9.41 22.48 1.58
CA VAL A 265 -10.12 21.27 2.00
C VAL A 265 -9.71 20.97 3.43
N ILE A 266 -10.67 20.57 4.27
CA ILE A 266 -10.40 20.30 5.69
C ILE A 266 -10.99 18.93 6.02
N VAL A 267 -10.17 18.06 6.58
CA VAL A 267 -10.56 16.69 6.89
C VAL A 267 -10.55 16.44 8.40
N PRO A 268 -11.58 15.80 8.97
CA PRO A 268 -11.54 15.30 10.33
C PRO A 268 -10.43 14.26 10.47
N ALA A 269 -9.49 14.48 11.42
CA ALA A 269 -8.42 13.54 11.66
C ALA A 269 -8.94 12.28 12.37
N SER A 270 -8.56 11.10 11.89
CA SER A 270 -8.92 9.83 12.53
C SER A 270 -7.72 8.88 12.59
N PRO A 271 -7.73 7.90 13.52
CA PRO A 271 -6.65 6.93 13.68
C PRO A 271 -6.39 6.05 12.45
N LEU A 272 -7.35 5.99 11.53
CA LEU A 272 -7.28 5.16 10.32
C LEU A 272 -6.77 5.95 9.09
N MET A 273 -6.23 7.15 9.27
CA MET A 273 -5.67 7.96 8.20
C MET A 273 -4.16 7.77 8.11
N VAL A 274 -3.62 7.85 6.90
CA VAL A 274 -2.19 7.94 6.65
C VAL A 274 -1.85 9.40 6.47
N PHE A 275 -1.21 9.98 7.47
CA PHE A 275 -0.82 11.38 7.45
C PHE A 275 0.50 11.53 6.70
N PRO A 276 0.65 12.58 5.87
CA PRO A 276 1.94 12.91 5.26
C PRO A 276 2.97 13.29 6.31
N ALA A 277 4.25 13.01 6.02
CA ALA A 277 5.35 13.22 6.98
C ALA A 277 5.53 14.70 7.37
N GLU A 278 5.08 15.64 6.53
CA GLU A 278 5.10 17.08 6.78
C GLU A 278 4.13 17.53 7.88
N LEU A 279 3.12 16.73 8.14
CA LEU A 279 2.31 16.90 9.32
C LEU A 279 3.06 16.23 10.49
N GLU A 280 3.66 17.02 11.37
CA GLU A 280 4.15 16.55 12.67
C GLU A 280 3.00 16.10 13.60
N LEU A 281 1.94 15.57 13.01
CA LEU A 281 0.93 14.86 13.75
C LEU A 281 1.57 13.53 14.11
N THR A 282 1.96 13.38 15.36
CA THR A 282 2.12 12.07 15.97
C THR A 282 0.98 11.22 15.45
N PRO A 283 1.24 10.10 14.77
CA PRO A 283 0.16 9.27 14.27
C PRO A 283 -0.82 9.10 15.42
N VAL A 284 -2.08 9.43 15.24
CA VAL A 284 -3.14 9.28 16.26
C VAL A 284 -3.34 7.80 16.62
N ILE A 285 -2.38 7.00 16.27
CA ILE A 285 -2.18 5.60 16.60
C ILE A 285 -1.59 5.44 18.02
N GLU A 286 -1.17 6.48 18.70
CA GLU A 286 -0.93 6.41 20.15
C GLU A 286 -2.27 6.22 20.86
N LEU A 287 -2.62 4.96 20.97
CA LEU A 287 -3.87 4.42 21.51
C LEU A 287 -4.07 4.66 23.01
N ASP A 288 -3.12 5.30 23.68
CA ASP A 288 -3.23 5.80 25.03
C ASP A 288 -3.61 7.30 25.06
N ALA A 289 -3.69 7.98 23.91
CA ALA A 289 -4.29 9.30 23.84
C ALA A 289 -5.76 9.18 24.23
N ASP A 290 -6.15 9.89 25.26
CA ASP A 290 -7.53 9.99 25.67
C ASP A 290 -8.37 10.35 24.42
N ALA A 291 -9.46 9.63 24.16
CA ALA A 291 -10.31 9.86 22.98
C ALA A 291 -10.72 11.34 22.87
N SER A 292 -10.71 12.09 23.98
CA SER A 292 -10.91 13.53 24.04
C SER A 292 -9.81 14.35 23.34
N GLU A 293 -8.57 13.87 23.26
CA GLU A 293 -7.47 14.60 22.61
C GLU A 293 -7.56 14.54 21.09
N VAL A 294 -8.14 13.47 20.55
CA VAL A 294 -8.35 13.27 19.10
C VAL A 294 -9.61 13.98 18.63
N GLN A 295 -10.64 14.04 19.49
CA GLN A 295 -11.92 14.63 19.14
C GLN A 295 -11.77 16.10 18.74
N GLY A 296 -12.34 16.47 17.58
CA GLY A 296 -12.33 17.83 17.07
C GLY A 296 -11.02 18.25 16.37
N ARG A 297 -10.00 17.38 16.23
CA ARG A 297 -8.81 17.66 15.41
C ARG A 297 -9.16 17.62 13.93
N LEU A 298 -8.75 18.65 13.21
CA LEU A 298 -8.99 18.80 11.79
C LEU A 298 -7.65 19.05 11.09
N VAL A 299 -7.49 18.56 9.87
CA VAL A 299 -6.35 18.84 8.99
C VAL A 299 -6.81 19.71 7.84
N ARG A 300 -6.26 20.92 7.75
CA ARG A 300 -6.45 21.84 6.64
C ARG A 300 -5.45 21.54 5.55
N ILE A 301 -5.92 21.44 4.31
CA ILE A 301 -5.16 21.16 3.10
C ILE A 301 -5.34 22.34 2.17
N ALA A 302 -4.27 23.03 1.82
CA ALA A 302 -4.26 24.16 0.91
C ALA A 302 -3.23 23.94 -0.20
N LEU A 303 -3.52 24.40 -1.42
CA LEU A 303 -2.53 24.34 -2.51
C LEU A 303 -1.35 25.27 -2.20
N SER A 304 -0.14 24.81 -2.51
CA SER A 304 1.01 25.70 -2.62
C SER A 304 0.84 26.68 -3.80
N ASP A 305 1.58 27.79 -3.79
CA ASP A 305 1.48 28.78 -4.86
C ASP A 305 1.88 28.19 -6.23
N ASP A 306 2.88 27.32 -6.24
CA ASP A 306 3.33 26.62 -7.45
C ASP A 306 2.26 25.67 -7.98
N ALA A 307 1.58 24.92 -7.09
CA ALA A 307 0.51 24.03 -7.49
C ALA A 307 -0.72 24.79 -8.01
N ARG A 308 -1.03 25.98 -7.47
CA ARG A 308 -2.10 26.85 -7.99
C ARG A 308 -1.84 27.29 -9.42
N ALA A 309 -0.57 27.49 -9.80
CA ALA A 309 -0.16 27.85 -11.16
C ALA A 309 -0.16 26.64 -12.12
N ALA A 310 -0.26 25.42 -11.63
CA ALA A 310 -0.26 24.21 -12.46
C ALA A 310 -1.49 24.17 -13.39
N ASN A 311 -1.23 24.11 -14.69
CA ASN A 311 -2.28 24.18 -15.70
C ASN A 311 -2.55 22.82 -16.34
N GLY A 312 -3.78 22.33 -16.19
CA GLY A 312 -4.25 21.10 -16.81
C GLY A 312 -5.07 21.28 -18.10
N GLN A 313 -4.97 22.44 -18.78
CA GLN A 313 -5.78 22.73 -19.97
C GLN A 313 -5.69 21.61 -21.01
N GLY A 314 -6.86 21.13 -21.44
CA GLY A 314 -6.99 20.09 -22.46
C GLY A 314 -6.72 18.66 -21.98
N ARG A 315 -6.38 18.44 -20.72
CA ARG A 315 -6.19 17.09 -20.15
C ARG A 315 -7.49 16.55 -19.54
N GLN A 316 -7.75 15.28 -19.78
CA GLN A 316 -8.85 14.58 -19.11
C GLN A 316 -8.47 14.26 -17.67
N PHE A 317 -9.37 14.56 -16.73
CA PHE A 317 -9.18 14.18 -15.33
C PHE A 317 -9.49 12.68 -15.17
N ALA A 318 -8.45 11.88 -15.11
CA ALA A 318 -8.50 10.44 -14.87
C ALA A 318 -7.35 10.06 -13.91
N ILE A 319 -7.53 9.01 -13.13
CA ILE A 319 -6.45 8.48 -12.29
C ILE A 319 -5.44 7.76 -13.17
N GLY A 320 -4.19 8.19 -13.15
CA GLY A 320 -3.09 7.55 -13.87
C GLY A 320 -2.57 6.30 -13.16
N GLY A 321 -1.70 5.53 -13.84
CA GLY A 321 -1.15 4.28 -13.29
C GLY A 321 -0.35 4.50 -12.01
N THR A 322 0.54 5.48 -12.00
CA THR A 322 1.36 5.83 -10.82
C THR A 322 0.50 6.30 -9.65
N GLU A 323 -0.48 7.17 -9.90
CA GLU A 323 -1.42 7.62 -8.88
C GLU A 323 -2.25 6.45 -8.32
N TYR A 324 -2.72 5.56 -9.19
CA TYR A 324 -3.48 4.37 -8.79
C TYR A 324 -2.66 3.44 -7.89
N GLN A 325 -1.38 3.25 -8.22
CA GLN A 325 -0.45 2.50 -7.39
C GLN A 325 -0.27 3.18 -6.02
N HIS A 326 -0.03 4.49 -6.00
CA HIS A 326 0.15 5.24 -4.75
C HIS A 326 -1.11 5.20 -3.87
N PHE A 327 -2.31 5.36 -4.45
CA PHE A 327 -3.56 5.12 -3.71
C PHE A 327 -3.61 3.70 -3.12
N GLY A 328 -3.16 2.69 -3.87
CA GLY A 328 -3.07 1.31 -3.39
C GLY A 328 -2.16 1.16 -2.18
N GLU A 329 -1.00 1.80 -2.19
CA GLU A 329 -0.04 1.80 -1.08
C GLU A 329 -0.61 2.46 0.18
N LEU A 330 -1.29 3.61 0.04
CA LEU A 330 -1.96 4.29 1.16
C LEU A 330 -3.11 3.45 1.75
N VAL A 331 -3.87 2.76 0.91
CA VAL A 331 -4.92 1.81 1.35
C VAL A 331 -4.30 0.63 2.11
N GLU A 332 -3.20 0.08 1.61
CA GLU A 332 -2.47 -1.02 2.27
C GLU A 332 -1.93 -0.58 3.64
N GLN A 333 -1.30 0.59 3.73
CA GLN A 333 -0.81 1.15 5.00
C GLN A 333 -1.94 1.31 6.03
N ARG A 334 -3.11 1.82 5.61
CA ARG A 334 -4.29 1.89 6.49
C ARG A 334 -4.76 0.52 6.94
N ALA A 335 -4.79 -0.46 6.03
CA ALA A 335 -5.19 -1.81 6.37
C ALA A 335 -4.25 -2.45 7.39
N GLN A 336 -2.94 -2.22 7.25
CA GLN A 336 -1.92 -2.67 8.19
C GLN A 336 -2.07 -1.97 9.54
N GLY A 337 -2.26 -0.65 9.56
CA GLY A 337 -2.54 0.12 10.78
C GLY A 337 -3.78 -0.39 11.52
N ALA A 338 -4.90 -0.54 10.82
CA ALA A 338 -6.13 -1.09 11.41
C ALA A 338 -5.95 -2.51 11.96
N LEU A 339 -5.10 -3.31 11.32
CA LEU A 339 -4.79 -4.65 11.81
C LEU A 339 -3.92 -4.60 13.06
N ALA A 340 -2.90 -3.73 13.10
CA ALA A 340 -2.07 -3.48 14.28
C ALA A 340 -2.92 -3.05 15.47
N LEU A 341 -3.79 -2.05 15.29
CA LEU A 341 -4.75 -1.62 16.31
C LEU A 341 -5.61 -2.76 16.85
N SER A 342 -6.06 -3.66 15.95
CA SER A 342 -6.86 -4.81 16.37
C SER A 342 -6.09 -5.83 17.22
N LEU A 343 -4.77 -5.74 17.30
CA LEU A 343 -3.92 -6.58 18.15
C LEU A 343 -3.69 -5.97 19.55
N LYS A 344 -3.81 -4.65 19.73
CA LYS A 344 -3.53 -3.96 21.00
C LYS A 344 -4.25 -4.57 22.21
N PRO A 345 -5.54 -4.96 22.16
CA PRO A 345 -6.18 -5.60 23.31
C PRO A 345 -5.54 -6.93 23.74
N ALA A 346 -4.88 -7.63 22.82
CA ALA A 346 -4.17 -8.87 23.12
C ALA A 346 -2.72 -8.64 23.58
N TYR A 347 -2.16 -7.47 23.26
CA TYR A 347 -0.77 -7.09 23.59
C TYR A 347 -0.76 -5.65 24.15
N PRO A 348 -1.33 -5.41 25.32
CA PRO A 348 -1.52 -4.05 25.88
C PRO A 348 -0.19 -3.32 26.15
N GLN A 349 0.91 -4.07 26.39
CA GLN A 349 2.23 -3.50 26.66
C GLN A 349 3.04 -3.21 25.39
N ALA A 350 2.62 -3.76 24.23
CA ALA A 350 3.34 -3.51 22.98
C ALA A 350 3.08 -2.09 22.49
N THR A 351 4.11 -1.43 21.98
CA THR A 351 3.95 -0.14 21.30
C THR A 351 3.22 -0.33 19.95
N VAL A 352 2.72 0.75 19.40
CA VAL A 352 2.09 0.70 18.08
C VAL A 352 3.08 0.34 17.01
N ASP A 353 4.31 0.86 17.10
CA ASP A 353 5.37 0.55 16.14
C ASP A 353 5.73 -0.93 16.15
N GLU A 354 5.82 -1.56 17.33
CA GLU A 354 6.03 -3.01 17.43
C GLU A 354 4.88 -3.81 16.82
N LEU A 355 3.63 -3.38 17.05
CA LEU A 355 2.47 -4.02 16.45
C LEU A 355 2.46 -3.84 14.93
N LEU A 356 2.78 -2.64 14.43
CA LEU A 356 2.84 -2.35 13.00
C LEU A 356 3.96 -3.13 12.33
N ALA A 357 5.16 -3.16 12.91
CA ALA A 357 6.28 -3.95 12.40
C ALA A 357 5.93 -5.46 12.32
N SER A 358 5.23 -5.97 13.35
CA SER A 358 4.76 -7.37 13.33
C SER A 358 3.76 -7.66 12.22
N VAL A 359 2.87 -6.71 11.91
CA VAL A 359 1.89 -6.83 10.83
C VAL A 359 2.58 -6.73 9.46
N GLN A 360 3.55 -5.84 9.29
CA GLN A 360 4.34 -5.72 8.06
C GLN A 360 5.12 -7.01 7.77
N THR A 361 5.81 -7.54 8.79
CA THR A 361 6.50 -8.84 8.68
C THR A 361 5.52 -9.96 8.34
N ALA A 362 4.35 -9.98 8.97
CA ALA A 362 3.31 -10.96 8.70
C ALA A 362 2.74 -10.84 7.27
N ALA A 363 2.61 -9.64 6.74
CA ALA A 363 2.18 -9.41 5.35
C ALA A 363 3.19 -9.98 4.35
N GLN A 364 4.50 -9.73 4.57
CA GLN A 364 5.57 -10.31 3.74
C GLN A 364 5.58 -11.85 3.81
N LEU A 365 5.42 -12.43 5.01
CA LEU A 365 5.28 -13.87 5.16
C LEU A 365 4.02 -14.39 4.47
N GLY A 366 2.92 -13.63 4.54
CA GLY A 366 1.68 -13.93 3.86
C GLY A 366 1.85 -14.05 2.35
N GLN A 367 2.52 -13.08 1.72
CA GLN A 367 2.86 -13.12 0.30
C GLN A 367 3.71 -14.34 -0.04
N ARG A 368 4.76 -14.59 0.76
CA ARG A 368 5.69 -15.72 0.53
C ARG A 368 5.01 -17.08 0.61
N TYR A 369 4.03 -17.27 1.51
CA TYR A 369 3.40 -18.56 1.78
C TYR A 369 1.97 -18.69 1.28
N GLY A 370 1.46 -17.69 0.54
CA GLY A 370 0.12 -17.69 -0.03
C GLY A 370 -1.01 -17.51 0.99
N LEU A 371 -0.78 -16.70 2.05
CA LEU A 371 -1.78 -16.33 3.04
C LEU A 371 -2.13 -14.85 2.90
N ALA A 372 -3.27 -14.52 2.29
CA ALA A 372 -3.60 -13.15 1.91
C ALA A 372 -4.76 -12.53 2.72
N THR A 373 -5.55 -13.32 3.45
CA THR A 373 -6.72 -12.78 4.14
C THR A 373 -6.35 -12.09 5.46
N LYS A 374 -7.13 -11.08 5.86
CA LYS A 374 -6.96 -10.37 7.15
C LYS A 374 -6.81 -11.32 8.34
N LYS A 375 -7.61 -12.42 8.37
CA LYS A 375 -7.53 -13.42 9.46
C LYS A 375 -6.22 -14.21 9.43
N GLN A 376 -5.66 -14.47 8.26
CA GLN A 376 -4.38 -15.17 8.09
C GLN A 376 -3.22 -14.27 8.49
N ILE A 377 -3.19 -13.03 8.01
CA ILE A 377 -2.16 -12.05 8.38
C ILE A 377 -2.19 -11.77 9.89
N LYS A 378 -3.40 -11.61 10.48
CA LYS A 378 -3.52 -11.43 11.94
C LYS A 378 -2.93 -12.59 12.74
N LEU A 379 -3.09 -13.84 12.27
CA LEU A 379 -2.47 -15.00 12.93
C LEU A 379 -0.94 -15.00 12.77
N LEU A 380 -0.44 -14.67 11.57
CA LEU A 380 1.02 -14.54 11.34
C LEU A 380 1.62 -13.46 12.22
N ALA A 381 0.96 -12.28 12.32
CA ALA A 381 1.42 -11.19 13.21
C ALA A 381 1.47 -11.64 14.68
N LYS A 382 0.47 -12.40 15.16
CA LYS A 382 0.52 -13.03 16.48
C LYS A 382 1.72 -13.98 16.62
N CYS A 383 2.01 -14.78 15.62
CA CYS A 383 3.18 -15.65 15.64
C CYS A 383 4.49 -14.84 15.71
N VAL A 384 4.61 -13.76 14.96
CA VAL A 384 5.77 -12.86 15.02
C VAL A 384 5.92 -12.23 16.41
N MET A 385 4.83 -11.69 16.97
CA MET A 385 4.83 -11.10 18.33
C MET A 385 5.24 -12.11 19.42
N GLU A 386 4.73 -13.32 19.33
CA GLU A 386 4.92 -14.33 20.37
C GLU A 386 6.20 -15.14 20.22
N LEU A 387 6.70 -15.32 19.01
CA LEU A 387 7.84 -16.18 18.70
C LEU A 387 9.10 -15.42 18.30
N GLY A 388 8.96 -14.13 17.97
CA GLY A 388 10.06 -13.22 17.61
C GLY A 388 10.55 -13.38 16.18
N ASP A 389 11.66 -12.69 15.87
CA ASP A 389 12.20 -12.51 14.52
C ASP A 389 12.69 -13.79 13.84
N THR A 390 12.93 -14.84 14.62
CA THR A 390 13.31 -16.16 14.09
C THR A 390 12.15 -16.94 13.48
N PHE A 391 10.90 -16.48 13.67
CA PHE A 391 9.74 -17.11 13.08
C PHE A 391 9.66 -16.78 11.56
N PRO A 392 9.35 -17.78 10.67
CA PRO A 392 9.11 -19.19 10.99
C PRO A 392 10.37 -20.06 11.00
N ASN A 393 11.54 -19.54 10.59
CA ASN A 393 12.75 -20.32 10.29
C ASN A 393 13.32 -21.05 11.52
N GLY A 394 13.17 -20.47 12.72
CA GLY A 394 13.58 -21.10 13.99
C GLY A 394 12.64 -22.25 14.44
N TYR A 395 11.55 -22.50 13.72
CA TYR A 395 10.49 -23.45 14.12
C TYR A 395 10.16 -24.42 12.98
N ALA A 396 10.88 -25.54 12.91
CA ALA A 396 10.79 -26.52 11.82
C ALA A 396 9.33 -26.97 11.48
N GLU A 397 8.46 -27.11 12.50
CA GLU A 397 7.07 -27.50 12.27
C GLU A 397 6.25 -26.37 11.66
N ALA A 398 6.43 -25.12 12.12
CA ALA A 398 5.79 -23.95 11.52
C ALA A 398 6.24 -23.77 10.08
N GLN A 399 7.54 -23.90 9.82
CA GLN A 399 8.08 -23.80 8.47
C GLN A 399 7.51 -24.89 7.56
N ARG A 400 7.40 -26.13 8.04
CA ARG A 400 6.78 -27.24 7.28
C ARG A 400 5.31 -26.94 6.94
N ILE A 401 4.53 -26.41 7.91
CA ILE A 401 3.13 -26.04 7.69
C ILE A 401 3.02 -24.96 6.59
N LEU A 402 3.83 -23.91 6.71
CA LEU A 402 3.79 -22.75 5.82
C LEU A 402 4.29 -23.08 4.41
N SER A 403 5.39 -23.84 4.31
CA SER A 403 6.04 -24.16 3.03
C SER A 403 5.33 -25.26 2.23
N SER A 404 4.30 -25.91 2.77
CA SER A 404 3.58 -26.98 2.06
C SER A 404 2.89 -26.45 0.80
N PRO A 405 3.27 -26.90 -0.41
CA PRO A 405 2.69 -26.40 -1.66
C PRO A 405 1.28 -26.97 -1.91
N THR A 406 0.96 -28.12 -1.31
CA THR A 406 -0.31 -28.82 -1.51
C THR A 406 -1.37 -28.45 -0.48
N THR A 407 -1.00 -27.73 0.59
CA THR A 407 -1.92 -27.37 1.66
C THR A 407 -2.59 -26.03 1.35
N ALA A 408 -3.92 -26.02 1.27
CA ALA A 408 -4.69 -24.79 1.06
C ALA A 408 -4.46 -23.77 2.19
N ALA A 409 -4.47 -22.48 1.86
CA ALA A 409 -4.18 -21.37 2.78
C ALA A 409 -5.01 -21.40 4.08
N TRP A 410 -6.29 -21.75 4.01
CA TRP A 410 -7.13 -21.89 5.19
C TRP A 410 -6.69 -23.03 6.12
N ARG A 411 -6.22 -24.17 5.55
CA ARG A 411 -5.67 -25.28 6.33
C ARG A 411 -4.34 -24.92 6.98
N LYS A 412 -3.44 -24.23 6.25
CA LYS A 412 -2.19 -23.72 6.82
C LYS A 412 -2.50 -22.84 8.05
N ARG A 413 -3.46 -21.93 7.94
CA ARG A 413 -3.92 -21.09 9.06
C ARG A 413 -4.37 -21.93 10.25
N ASP A 414 -5.24 -22.93 10.04
CA ASP A 414 -5.81 -23.73 11.12
C ASP A 414 -4.74 -24.60 11.79
N GLN A 415 -3.84 -25.18 11.00
CA GLN A 415 -2.68 -25.94 11.52
C GLN A 415 -1.74 -25.05 12.33
N LEU A 416 -1.42 -23.84 11.82
CA LEU A 416 -0.58 -22.89 12.51
C LEU A 416 -1.22 -22.42 13.83
N LYS A 417 -2.53 -22.15 13.82
CA LYS A 417 -3.29 -21.79 15.02
C LYS A 417 -3.25 -22.89 16.08
N ALA A 418 -3.40 -24.16 15.68
CA ALA A 418 -3.32 -25.28 16.58
C ALA A 418 -1.90 -25.55 17.11
N TRP A 419 -0.88 -25.21 16.31
CA TRP A 419 0.53 -25.37 16.67
C TRP A 419 1.06 -24.26 17.57
N LEU A 420 0.60 -23.01 17.46
CA LEU A 420 1.14 -21.84 18.15
C LEU A 420 1.36 -22.02 19.66
N PRO A 421 0.48 -22.68 20.46
CA PRO A 421 0.74 -22.93 21.87
C PRO A 421 2.01 -23.76 22.14
N LYS A 422 2.31 -24.72 21.27
CA LYS A 422 3.54 -25.54 21.35
C LYS A 422 4.79 -24.70 21.02
N GLY A 423 4.67 -23.80 20.06
CA GLY A 423 5.74 -22.85 19.71
C GLY A 423 6.12 -21.92 20.87
N ARG A 424 5.14 -21.44 21.62
CA ARG A 424 5.36 -20.62 22.83
C ARG A 424 6.19 -21.37 23.91
N ILE A 425 5.81 -22.60 24.21
CA ILE A 425 6.53 -23.45 25.18
C ILE A 425 7.99 -23.62 24.74
N ARG A 426 8.23 -23.89 23.46
CA ARG A 426 9.57 -24.03 22.93
C ARG A 426 10.41 -22.75 23.08
N ARG A 427 9.82 -21.57 22.83
CA ARG A 427 10.51 -20.27 23.00
C ARG A 427 10.94 -20.08 24.46
N THR A 428 10.05 -20.35 25.41
CA THR A 428 10.36 -20.22 26.84
C THR A 428 11.50 -21.14 27.28
N LEU A 429 11.58 -22.36 26.73
CA LEU A 429 12.63 -23.33 27.03
C LEU A 429 13.99 -22.98 26.36
N LEU A 430 13.99 -22.20 25.30
CA LEU A 430 15.19 -21.80 24.56
C LEU A 430 15.67 -20.38 24.94
N ALA A 431 14.87 -19.63 25.68
CA ALA A 431 15.30 -18.32 26.20
C ALA A 431 16.45 -18.53 27.20
N PRO A 432 17.63 -17.88 27.05
CA PRO A 432 18.67 -17.94 28.06
C PRO A 432 18.09 -17.41 29.38
N ASN A 433 18.36 -18.16 30.46
CA ASN A 433 18.01 -17.72 31.83
C ASN A 433 18.62 -16.32 32.06
N ARG A 434 17.80 -15.30 32.10
CA ARG A 434 18.22 -13.92 32.43
C ARG A 434 18.51 -13.72 33.92
N ASP A 435 18.33 -14.74 34.74
CA ASP A 435 18.40 -14.64 36.19
C ASP A 435 19.80 -15.01 36.79
N GLU A 436 20.83 -15.33 35.97
CA GLU A 436 22.14 -15.68 36.47
C GLU A 436 23.25 -14.61 36.30
N GLU A 437 22.97 -13.42 35.77
CA GLU A 437 23.97 -12.33 35.64
C GLU A 437 23.79 -11.18 36.65
N GLY A 438 23.06 -11.38 37.72
CA GLY A 438 22.70 -10.32 38.67
C GLY A 438 23.15 -10.53 40.13
N ASP A 439 24.10 -11.42 40.47
CA ASP A 439 24.57 -11.51 41.84
C ASP A 439 26.02 -12.02 41.98
N MET A 440 26.97 -11.27 41.43
CA MET A 440 28.39 -11.39 41.79
C MET A 440 28.96 -10.00 42.01
N GLN A 441 28.50 -9.32 43.05
CA GLN A 441 29.21 -8.17 43.62
C GLN A 441 29.46 -8.36 45.11
N HIS A 442 30.71 -8.75 45.38
CA HIS A 442 31.49 -8.44 46.59
C HIS A 442 30.85 -8.66 47.97
N ASP A 443 30.97 -9.88 48.42
CA ASP A 443 31.02 -10.16 49.85
C ASP A 443 32.39 -9.69 50.41
N ASN A 444 32.43 -8.46 50.88
CA ASN A 444 33.55 -7.93 51.68
C ASN A 444 33.40 -8.43 53.10
N PHE A 445 34.17 -9.49 53.44
CA PHE A 445 34.49 -9.91 54.75
C PHE A 445 34.82 -8.70 55.61
N ARG A 446 34.04 -8.42 56.72
CA ARG A 446 34.43 -7.67 57.89
C ARG A 446 34.38 -8.60 59.12
N PRO A 447 35.45 -8.65 59.89
CA PRO A 447 35.50 -9.53 61.04
C PRO A 447 34.65 -9.00 62.21
N ILE A 448 33.99 -9.92 62.88
CA ILE A 448 33.25 -9.71 64.11
C ILE A 448 34.29 -9.38 65.22
N VAL A 449 34.25 -8.16 65.74
CA VAL A 449 34.85 -7.83 67.03
C VAL A 449 33.71 -7.67 68.02
N SER A 450 33.71 -8.60 68.97
CA SER A 450 32.91 -8.55 70.15
C SER A 450 33.48 -7.48 71.13
N GLU A 451 32.63 -6.53 71.54
CA GLU A 451 32.84 -5.89 72.86
C GLU A 451 31.47 -5.69 73.52
N GLU A 452 31.45 -6.29 74.68
CA GLU A 452 30.49 -6.15 75.75
C GLU A 452 30.55 -4.78 76.44
N ARG A 453 29.40 -4.42 77.04
CA ARG A 453 29.18 -3.51 78.15
C ARG A 453 29.00 -2.01 77.85
N LEU A 454 27.85 -1.51 78.06
CA LEU A 454 27.19 -1.06 79.31
C LEU A 454 25.79 -0.53 78.93
#